data_d3bcc7bf1b70b2e0619321faec353841
#
_entry.id   d3bcc7bf1b70b2e0619321faec353841
#
_cell.length_a   1.000
_cell.length_b   1.000
_cell.length_c   1.000
_cell.angle_alpha   90.00
_cell.angle_beta   90.00
_cell.angle_gamma   90.00
#
_symmetry.space_group_name_H-M   'P 1'
#
loop_
_entity.id
_entity.type
_entity.pdbx_description
1 polymer ?
#
loop_
_entity_poly.entity_id
_entity_poly.type
_entity_poly.pdbx_seq_one_letter_code
_entity_poly.pdbx_strand_id
1 'polypeptide(L)'
;MKKYIYLVLILFAFLTGCKKSYLDINTNPNSATEGSITPDLILPRALHSTAAQVGAGYASVARWMGYWARGGDYGPNVEEESYNITTGFGAGTWGFWYDNLNDYNVMEKKANASGQKFYEGIAKTMKTIGFMNLVDIYNNVPYSKAFDLGANITPSYDKGEAIYKDLFVQLDKATELINSAGPGEDLKIETADIMFKGNATKWKQFINTQRLKLVVRLSQVSLVPHTTELAKTSVEGFLMSGETASVQPGYVKAFSGTGATQQNPFWDNYEQDVAGVFNDRFNRANNYVLDTFRRYNDVRYQYFFDVAQTPLAGNTYWGYNYGFVDPNPNNPKSINSSGVGGPGLARSPGQAQWLFTSVESMFLQAEAIQRGWIAGNARTAYENAVRESFIWLGVSNALATANAYLNSGDAISSWDQATTDALKIKLIINQKYYALIGLNNFE
;
A
#
# COMPACT_ATOMS: atom_id res chain seq x y z
N MET A 1 60.65 40.34 -37.63
CA MET A 1 59.19 40.42 -37.76
C MET A 1 58.52 39.08 -37.99
N LYS A 2 58.92 38.16 -38.88
CA LYS A 2 58.27 36.88 -39.14
C LYS A 2 58.19 35.95 -37.87
N LYS A 3 59.22 35.93 -36.99
CA LYS A 3 59.19 35.11 -35.76
C LYS A 3 58.13 35.50 -34.73
N TYR A 4 57.78 36.80 -34.66
CA TYR A 4 56.73 37.27 -33.73
C TYR A 4 55.31 36.99 -34.24
N ILE A 5 55.14 36.93 -35.60
CA ILE A 5 53.86 36.54 -36.19
C ILE A 5 53.50 35.08 -35.85
N TYR A 6 54.43 34.16 -35.87
CA TYR A 6 54.19 32.77 -35.47
C TYR A 6 53.89 32.64 -33.97
N LEU A 7 54.54 33.45 -33.12
CA LEU A 7 54.25 33.46 -31.70
C LEU A 7 52.82 33.94 -31.38
N VAL A 8 52.36 34.99 -32.08
CA VAL A 8 51.02 35.52 -31.95
C VAL A 8 49.98 34.52 -32.47
N LEU A 9 50.26 33.83 -33.61
CA LEU A 9 49.36 32.81 -34.16
C LEU A 9 49.22 31.59 -33.24
N ILE A 10 50.30 31.15 -32.57
CA ILE A 10 50.31 30.08 -31.58
C ILE A 10 49.52 30.52 -30.34
N LEU A 11 49.67 31.76 -29.88
CA LEU A 11 48.93 32.30 -28.75
C LEU A 11 47.40 32.37 -29.03
N PHE A 12 47.01 32.70 -30.27
CA PHE A 12 45.61 32.71 -30.71
C PHE A 12 44.99 31.31 -30.83
N ALA A 13 45.80 30.27 -31.14
CA ALA A 13 45.32 28.89 -31.22
C ALA A 13 44.98 28.31 -29.82
N PHE A 14 45.60 28.85 -28.75
CA PHE A 14 45.26 28.46 -27.36
C PHE A 14 44.01 29.15 -26.80
N LEU A 15 43.48 30.19 -27.44
CA LEU A 15 42.29 30.92 -26.98
C LEU A 15 40.95 30.33 -27.44
N THR A 16 40.95 29.33 -28.32
CA THR A 16 39.71 28.72 -28.86
C THR A 16 39.29 27.40 -28.18
N GLY A 17 39.92 27.03 -27.04
CA GLY A 17 39.87 25.67 -26.50
C GLY A 17 38.85 25.36 -25.42
N CYS A 18 38.16 26.31 -24.82
CA CYS A 18 37.21 26.01 -23.76
C CYS A 18 35.79 26.40 -24.10
N LYS A 19 35.01 25.44 -24.56
CA LYS A 19 33.55 25.61 -24.47
C LYS A 19 33.21 25.68 -22.99
N LYS A 20 32.42 26.69 -22.60
CA LYS A 20 31.94 26.93 -21.22
C LYS A 20 31.32 25.66 -20.59
N SER A 21 30.75 24.76 -21.41
CA SER A 21 30.20 23.48 -21.03
C SER A 21 31.21 22.41 -20.58
N TYR A 22 32.54 22.59 -20.91
CA TYR A 22 33.57 21.63 -20.52
C TYR A 22 34.05 21.81 -19.06
N LEU A 23 33.79 23.01 -18.50
CA LEU A 23 34.13 23.34 -17.11
C LEU A 23 32.90 23.37 -16.19
N ASP A 24 31.73 23.07 -16.71
CA ASP A 24 30.52 22.97 -15.90
C ASP A 24 30.42 21.59 -15.25
N ILE A 25 31.32 21.36 -14.28
CA ILE A 25 31.39 20.14 -13.47
C ILE A 25 30.22 20.04 -12.45
N ASN A 26 29.40 21.11 -12.33
CA ASN A 26 28.27 21.15 -11.44
C ASN A 26 27.02 20.47 -12.05
N THR A 27 27.03 20.24 -13.37
CA THR A 27 25.94 19.52 -14.04
C THR A 27 26.39 18.11 -14.37
N ASN A 28 25.96 17.12 -13.59
CA ASN A 28 26.21 15.72 -13.91
C ASN A 28 25.36 15.33 -15.15
N PRO A 29 25.95 15.05 -16.32
CA PRO A 29 25.20 14.71 -17.53
C PRO A 29 24.45 13.37 -17.41
N ASN A 30 24.81 12.53 -16.43
CA ASN A 30 24.17 11.25 -16.15
C ASN A 30 23.10 11.35 -15.06
N SER A 31 22.88 12.52 -14.47
CA SER A 31 21.79 12.76 -13.52
C SER A 31 20.61 13.37 -14.23
N ALA A 32 19.42 12.83 -13.97
CA ALA A 32 18.19 13.44 -14.45
C ALA A 32 18.06 14.86 -13.87
N THR A 33 17.90 15.86 -14.75
CA THR A 33 17.61 17.24 -14.34
C THR A 33 16.10 17.43 -14.23
N GLU A 34 15.67 18.43 -13.47
CA GLU A 34 14.24 18.76 -13.38
C GLU A 34 13.58 18.96 -14.76
N GLY A 35 14.32 19.53 -15.72
CA GLY A 35 13.83 19.74 -17.09
C GLY A 35 13.72 18.46 -17.93
N SER A 36 14.51 17.42 -17.63
CA SER A 36 14.55 16.17 -18.41
C SER A 36 13.61 15.08 -17.90
N ILE A 37 13.06 15.23 -16.68
CA ILE A 37 12.13 14.27 -16.09
C ILE A 37 10.71 14.54 -16.60
N THR A 38 10.08 13.52 -17.18
CA THR A 38 8.72 13.57 -17.72
C THR A 38 7.76 12.69 -16.90
N PRO A 39 6.43 12.88 -16.98
CA PRO A 39 5.45 12.08 -16.23
C PRO A 39 5.62 10.57 -16.41
N ASP A 40 5.95 10.10 -17.64
CA ASP A 40 6.18 8.69 -17.94
C ASP A 40 7.41 8.09 -17.24
N LEU A 41 8.38 8.89 -16.88
CA LEU A 41 9.56 8.46 -16.11
C LEU A 41 9.30 8.44 -14.59
N ILE A 42 8.40 9.29 -14.10
CA ILE A 42 8.09 9.40 -12.67
C ILE A 42 7.13 8.30 -12.23
N LEU A 43 6.06 8.06 -13.02
CA LEU A 43 4.93 7.21 -12.62
C LEU A 43 5.34 5.81 -12.18
N PRO A 44 6.18 5.02 -12.92
CA PRO A 44 6.47 3.65 -12.52
C PRO A 44 7.21 3.57 -11.18
N ARG A 45 8.15 4.50 -10.92
CA ARG A 45 8.85 4.58 -9.63
C ARG A 45 7.89 4.96 -8.50
N ALA A 46 7.05 5.97 -8.69
CA ALA A 46 6.13 6.45 -7.67
C ALA A 46 5.11 5.35 -7.29
N LEU A 47 4.55 4.63 -8.27
CA LEU A 47 3.66 3.50 -8.04
C LEU A 47 4.36 2.35 -7.30
N HIS A 48 5.58 2.00 -7.72
CA HIS A 48 6.38 0.98 -7.03
C HIS A 48 6.64 1.36 -5.58
N SER A 49 7.04 2.61 -5.30
CA SER A 49 7.29 3.10 -3.94
C SER A 49 6.02 3.01 -3.07
N THR A 50 4.87 3.45 -3.60
CA THR A 50 3.58 3.31 -2.88
C THR A 50 3.28 1.85 -2.53
N ALA A 51 3.45 0.93 -3.50
CA ALA A 51 3.19 -0.48 -3.28
C ALA A 51 4.20 -1.11 -2.30
N ALA A 52 5.45 -0.68 -2.31
CA ALA A 52 6.46 -1.12 -1.35
C ALA A 52 6.11 -0.69 0.09
N GLN A 53 5.58 0.51 0.29
CA GLN A 53 5.10 0.96 1.60
C GLN A 53 3.92 0.13 2.11
N VAL A 54 2.98 -0.18 1.23
CA VAL A 54 1.86 -1.07 1.57
C VAL A 54 2.37 -2.48 1.89
N GLY A 55 3.30 -2.99 1.08
CA GLY A 55 3.95 -4.29 1.30
C GLY A 55 4.75 -4.38 2.59
N ALA A 56 5.33 -3.27 3.07
CA ALA A 56 5.97 -3.21 4.39
C ALA A 56 4.99 -3.34 5.56
N GLY A 57 3.69 -3.10 5.33
CA GLY A 57 2.57 -3.58 6.13
C GLY A 57 2.36 -2.89 7.47
N TYR A 58 2.97 -1.72 7.76
CA TYR A 58 2.80 -1.04 9.07
C TYR A 58 2.96 -2.00 10.25
N ALA A 59 4.12 -2.63 10.39
CA ALA A 59 4.36 -3.73 11.30
C ALA A 59 4.01 -3.45 12.78
N SER A 60 4.19 -2.21 13.27
CA SER A 60 3.77 -1.81 14.63
C SER A 60 2.24 -1.90 14.78
N VAL A 61 1.50 -1.42 13.77
CA VAL A 61 0.03 -1.50 13.78
C VAL A 61 -0.42 -2.95 13.70
N ALA A 62 0.22 -3.81 12.88
CA ALA A 62 -0.07 -5.23 12.83
C ALA A 62 0.09 -5.91 14.20
N ARG A 63 1.09 -5.51 14.98
CA ARG A 63 1.28 -6.01 16.34
C ARG A 63 0.22 -5.50 17.31
N TRP A 64 -0.12 -4.21 17.28
CA TRP A 64 -1.18 -3.63 18.11
C TRP A 64 -2.56 -4.20 17.78
N MET A 65 -2.82 -4.51 16.52
CA MET A 65 -4.06 -5.15 16.09
C MET A 65 -4.14 -6.65 16.46
N GLY A 66 -3.06 -7.22 17.02
CA GLY A 66 -3.05 -8.63 17.40
C GLY A 66 -2.84 -9.60 16.24
N TYR A 67 -2.41 -9.12 15.08
CA TYR A 67 -2.06 -9.97 13.93
C TYR A 67 -0.70 -10.61 14.12
N TRP A 68 0.27 -9.81 14.55
CA TRP A 68 1.67 -10.19 14.70
C TRP A 68 2.13 -10.04 16.15
N ALA A 69 3.24 -10.68 16.46
CA ALA A 69 3.93 -10.56 17.73
C ALA A 69 5.44 -10.61 17.50
N ARG A 70 6.20 -10.21 18.48
CA ARG A 70 7.66 -10.30 18.48
C ARG A 70 8.09 -11.75 18.71
N GLY A 71 9.10 -12.21 17.95
CA GLY A 71 9.71 -13.53 18.15
C GLY A 71 10.47 -13.65 19.49
N GLY A 72 10.50 -14.83 20.06
CA GLY A 72 11.08 -15.08 21.39
C GLY A 72 12.58 -14.86 21.48
N ASP A 73 13.29 -14.69 20.36
CA ASP A 73 14.74 -14.36 20.33
C ASP A 73 15.03 -12.90 20.65
N TYR A 74 13.99 -12.05 20.68
CA TYR A 74 14.13 -10.59 20.77
C TYR A 74 13.59 -10.08 22.11
N GLY A 75 14.28 -9.07 22.66
CA GLY A 75 13.76 -8.31 23.80
C GLY A 75 12.53 -7.48 23.47
N PRO A 76 11.76 -7.06 24.47
CA PRO A 76 10.60 -6.19 24.28
C PRO A 76 10.96 -4.87 23.57
N ASN A 77 10.10 -4.44 22.66
CA ASN A 77 10.16 -3.07 22.17
C ASN A 77 9.43 -2.16 23.16
N VAL A 78 10.21 -1.44 23.98
CA VAL A 78 9.66 -0.61 25.06
C VAL A 78 8.68 0.45 24.53
N GLU A 79 8.96 1.05 23.38
CA GLU A 79 8.11 2.09 22.80
C GLU A 79 6.76 1.52 22.36
N GLU A 80 6.74 0.42 21.63
CA GLU A 80 5.52 -0.21 21.13
C GLU A 80 4.76 -1.00 22.18
N GLU A 81 5.46 -1.82 23.00
CA GLU A 81 4.84 -2.77 23.91
C GLU A 81 4.42 -2.14 25.26
N SER A 82 4.98 -0.99 25.62
CA SER A 82 4.54 -0.21 26.80
C SER A 82 3.80 1.07 26.44
N TYR A 83 3.56 1.33 25.15
CA TYR A 83 2.95 2.58 24.65
C TYR A 83 3.68 3.86 25.10
N ASN A 84 4.97 3.76 25.39
CA ASN A 84 5.80 4.92 25.71
C ASN A 84 6.30 5.59 24.42
N ILE A 85 5.33 6.13 23.66
CA ILE A 85 5.54 6.68 22.33
C ILE A 85 6.38 7.95 22.40
N THR A 86 7.53 7.95 21.73
CA THR A 86 8.43 9.10 21.64
C THR A 86 8.15 9.95 20.40
N THR A 87 8.76 11.14 20.35
CA THR A 87 8.63 12.05 19.20
C THR A 87 9.23 11.49 17.88
N GLY A 88 10.08 10.45 17.97
CA GLY A 88 10.65 9.79 16.82
C GLY A 88 9.78 8.68 16.24
N PHE A 89 8.76 8.24 16.96
CA PHE A 89 7.89 7.16 16.53
C PHE A 89 7.13 7.54 15.24
N GLY A 90 7.18 6.66 14.26
CA GLY A 90 6.54 6.90 12.98
C GLY A 90 7.28 7.85 12.02
N ALA A 91 8.43 8.43 12.40
CA ALA A 91 9.18 9.37 11.56
C ALA A 91 9.54 8.78 10.19
N GLY A 92 9.86 7.49 10.11
CA GLY A 92 10.13 6.81 8.85
C GLY A 92 8.91 6.77 7.92
N THR A 93 7.73 6.47 8.46
CA THR A 93 6.47 6.47 7.69
C THR A 93 6.10 7.87 7.22
N TRP A 94 6.30 8.89 8.07
CA TRP A 94 6.12 10.30 7.69
C TRP A 94 7.02 10.69 6.51
N GLY A 95 8.33 10.47 6.65
CA GLY A 95 9.30 10.80 5.61
C GLY A 95 8.99 10.09 4.30
N PHE A 96 8.73 8.79 4.36
CA PHE A 96 8.39 8.00 3.19
C PHE A 96 7.17 8.57 2.42
N TRP A 97 6.07 8.87 3.12
CA TRP A 97 4.87 9.38 2.45
C TRP A 97 5.11 10.74 1.83
N TYR A 98 5.82 11.66 2.49
CA TYR A 98 6.11 12.97 1.90
C TYR A 98 7.05 12.87 0.70
N ASP A 99 8.05 12.00 0.72
CA ASP A 99 8.93 11.77 -0.43
C ASP A 99 8.14 11.20 -1.62
N ASN A 100 7.32 10.19 -1.40
CA ASN A 100 6.48 9.58 -2.44
C ASN A 100 5.41 10.55 -2.97
N LEU A 101 4.77 11.30 -2.08
CA LEU A 101 3.81 12.35 -2.44
C LEU A 101 4.46 13.47 -3.26
N ASN A 102 5.73 13.79 -3.00
CA ASN A 102 6.45 14.77 -3.80
C ASN A 102 6.70 14.27 -5.24
N ASP A 103 6.98 12.99 -5.43
CA ASP A 103 7.08 12.41 -6.78
C ASP A 103 5.77 12.60 -7.55
N TYR A 104 4.61 12.29 -6.94
CA TYR A 104 3.30 12.55 -7.55
C TYR A 104 3.00 14.03 -7.74
N ASN A 105 3.44 14.89 -6.84
CA ASN A 105 3.27 16.34 -6.97
C ASN A 105 4.07 16.93 -8.15
N VAL A 106 5.31 16.47 -8.35
CA VAL A 106 6.13 16.84 -9.50
C VAL A 106 5.49 16.32 -10.79
N MET A 107 5.01 15.06 -10.78
CA MET A 107 4.30 14.48 -11.93
C MET A 107 3.04 15.28 -12.28
N GLU A 108 2.21 15.64 -11.28
CA GLU A 108 1.00 16.44 -11.46
C GLU A 108 1.30 17.78 -12.13
N LYS A 109 2.29 18.53 -11.61
CA LYS A 109 2.69 19.82 -12.17
C LYS A 109 3.15 19.72 -13.62
N LYS A 110 3.97 18.71 -13.93
CA LYS A 110 4.49 18.47 -15.29
C LYS A 110 3.40 18.01 -16.24
N ALA A 111 2.52 17.11 -15.80
CA ALA A 111 1.40 16.61 -16.58
C ALA A 111 0.43 17.76 -16.93
N ASN A 112 0.08 18.60 -15.95
CA ASN A 112 -0.75 19.79 -16.17
C ASN A 112 -0.10 20.74 -17.19
N ALA A 113 1.20 21.06 -17.03
CA ALA A 113 1.91 21.96 -17.92
C ALA A 113 2.02 21.44 -19.37
N SER A 114 1.99 20.13 -19.58
CA SER A 114 2.10 19.49 -20.90
C SER A 114 0.77 18.95 -21.45
N GLY A 115 -0.35 19.17 -20.74
CA GLY A 115 -1.67 18.71 -21.18
C GLY A 115 -1.90 17.21 -21.05
N GLN A 116 -1.07 16.47 -20.30
CA GLN A 116 -1.17 15.02 -20.09
C GLN A 116 -2.16 14.71 -18.97
N LYS A 117 -3.43 14.78 -19.27
CA LYS A 117 -4.54 14.73 -18.30
C LYS A 117 -4.64 13.41 -17.56
N PHE A 118 -4.31 12.30 -18.23
CA PHE A 118 -4.38 10.97 -17.59
C PHE A 118 -3.35 10.86 -16.46
N TYR A 119 -2.10 11.29 -16.69
CA TYR A 119 -1.06 11.34 -15.66
C TYR A 119 -1.44 12.27 -14.50
N GLU A 120 -2.04 13.43 -14.80
CA GLU A 120 -2.52 14.35 -13.77
C GLU A 120 -3.62 13.70 -12.92
N GLY A 121 -4.57 12.99 -13.54
CA GLY A 121 -5.62 12.24 -12.84
C GLY A 121 -5.07 11.12 -11.94
N ILE A 122 -4.07 10.37 -12.42
CA ILE A 122 -3.35 9.38 -11.61
C ILE A 122 -2.68 10.06 -10.42
N ALA A 123 -1.96 11.16 -10.64
CA ALA A 123 -1.25 11.87 -9.57
C ALA A 123 -2.21 12.31 -8.45
N LYS A 124 -3.35 12.90 -8.80
CA LYS A 124 -4.39 13.30 -7.83
C LYS A 124 -4.94 12.11 -7.04
N THR A 125 -5.18 10.99 -7.71
CA THR A 125 -5.64 9.75 -7.08
C THR A 125 -4.63 9.24 -6.07
N MET A 126 -3.37 9.14 -6.45
CA MET A 126 -2.30 8.62 -5.60
C MET A 126 -1.95 9.56 -4.45
N LYS A 127 -2.01 10.88 -4.68
CA LYS A 127 -1.88 11.88 -3.62
C LYS A 127 -3.01 11.76 -2.60
N THR A 128 -4.23 11.48 -3.04
CA THR A 128 -5.36 11.21 -2.12
C THR A 128 -5.06 10.04 -1.20
N ILE A 129 -4.50 8.94 -1.72
CA ILE A 129 -4.14 7.76 -0.92
C ILE A 129 -3.05 8.10 0.10
N GLY A 130 -2.00 8.79 -0.32
CA GLY A 130 -0.90 9.15 0.59
C GLY A 130 -1.34 10.09 1.70
N PHE A 131 -2.13 11.12 1.38
CA PHE A 131 -2.64 12.05 2.40
C PHE A 131 -3.69 11.42 3.30
N MET A 132 -4.53 10.50 2.81
CA MET A 132 -5.42 9.70 3.65
C MET A 132 -4.60 8.94 4.71
N ASN A 133 -3.54 8.22 4.31
CA ASN A 133 -2.67 7.51 5.25
C ASN A 133 -1.99 8.46 6.26
N LEU A 134 -1.49 9.61 5.81
CA LEU A 134 -0.89 10.60 6.71
C LEU A 134 -1.88 11.13 7.74
N VAL A 135 -3.10 11.48 7.32
CA VAL A 135 -4.14 12.00 8.23
C VAL A 135 -4.59 10.91 9.21
N ASP A 136 -4.76 9.68 8.74
CA ASP A 136 -5.18 8.56 9.59
C ASP A 136 -4.16 8.23 10.70
N ILE A 137 -2.85 8.45 10.43
CA ILE A 137 -1.78 8.17 11.40
C ILE A 137 -1.49 9.40 12.28
N TYR A 138 -1.47 10.61 11.70
CA TYR A 138 -0.96 11.82 12.37
C TYR A 138 -2.02 12.90 12.60
N ASN A 139 -3.25 12.70 12.11
CA ASN A 139 -4.38 13.63 12.18
C ASN A 139 -4.14 14.92 11.37
N ASN A 140 -3.45 15.92 11.93
CA ASN A 140 -3.14 17.16 11.25
C ASN A 140 -1.76 17.10 10.60
N VAL A 141 -1.67 17.46 9.32
CA VAL A 141 -0.42 17.37 8.55
C VAL A 141 -0.29 18.54 7.59
N PRO A 142 0.92 18.94 7.18
CA PRO A 142 1.08 19.86 6.07
C PRO A 142 0.44 19.33 4.79
N TYR A 143 -0.54 20.05 4.24
CA TYR A 143 -1.28 19.68 3.04
C TYR A 143 -1.31 20.79 2.01
N SER A 144 -2.02 21.89 2.29
CA SER A 144 -2.25 22.98 1.34
C SER A 144 -0.98 23.74 0.94
N LYS A 145 0.01 23.77 1.84
CA LYS A 145 1.32 24.41 1.64
C LYS A 145 2.47 23.43 1.54
N ALA A 146 2.18 22.12 1.41
CA ALA A 146 3.20 21.12 1.17
C ALA A 146 3.83 21.29 -0.23
N PHE A 147 5.08 20.85 -0.38
CA PHE A 147 5.82 20.81 -1.67
C PHE A 147 6.06 22.17 -2.34
N ASP A 148 5.98 23.24 -1.60
CA ASP A 148 6.35 24.59 -2.04
C ASP A 148 7.47 25.15 -1.16
N LEU A 149 8.67 24.56 -1.30
CA LEU A 149 9.84 24.94 -0.51
C LEU A 149 10.28 26.39 -0.72
N GLY A 150 9.98 26.97 -1.90
CA GLY A 150 10.33 28.35 -2.20
C GLY A 150 9.57 29.37 -1.35
N ALA A 151 8.30 29.11 -1.09
CA ALA A 151 7.43 30.00 -0.31
C ALA A 151 7.18 29.49 1.11
N ASN A 152 7.30 28.17 1.37
CA ASN A 152 6.89 27.52 2.61
C ASN A 152 7.94 26.52 3.12
N ILE A 153 9.08 26.99 3.63
CA ILE A 153 10.14 26.14 4.23
C ILE A 153 9.61 25.40 5.46
N THR A 154 8.73 26.04 6.23
CA THR A 154 8.05 25.44 7.39
C THR A 154 6.53 25.52 7.18
N PRO A 155 5.95 24.60 6.38
CA PRO A 155 4.55 24.65 6.04
C PRO A 155 3.67 24.46 7.30
N SER A 156 2.57 25.21 7.37
CA SER A 156 1.58 25.02 8.44
C SER A 156 0.86 23.69 8.31
N TYR A 157 0.43 23.13 9.44
CA TYR A 157 -0.41 21.96 9.50
C TYR A 157 -1.85 22.33 9.20
N ASP A 158 -2.47 21.59 8.26
CA ASP A 158 -3.90 21.67 7.99
C ASP A 158 -4.66 20.70 8.90
N LYS A 159 -5.91 21.01 9.20
CA LYS A 159 -6.76 20.12 9.99
C LYS A 159 -7.14 18.89 9.18
N GLY A 160 -7.05 17.69 9.78
CA GLY A 160 -7.41 16.43 9.14
C GLY A 160 -8.81 16.43 8.53
N GLU A 161 -9.79 17.07 9.22
CA GLU A 161 -11.15 17.26 8.68
C GLU A 161 -11.18 18.05 7.37
N ALA A 162 -10.41 19.12 7.27
CA ALA A 162 -10.33 19.94 6.05
C ALA A 162 -9.65 19.18 4.92
N ILE A 163 -8.60 18.44 5.24
CA ILE A 163 -7.91 17.57 4.28
C ILE A 163 -8.88 16.52 3.74
N TYR A 164 -9.58 15.77 4.61
CA TYR A 164 -10.53 14.75 4.18
C TYR A 164 -11.62 15.29 3.25
N LYS A 165 -12.15 16.47 3.52
CA LYS A 165 -13.11 17.14 2.60
C LYS A 165 -12.51 17.37 1.21
N ASP A 166 -11.26 17.84 1.17
CA ASP A 166 -10.59 18.11 -0.11
C ASP A 166 -10.22 16.82 -0.85
N LEU A 167 -9.92 15.71 -0.14
CA LEU A 167 -9.64 14.43 -0.80
C LEU A 167 -10.79 13.97 -1.70
N PHE A 168 -12.06 14.18 -1.33
CA PHE A 168 -13.21 13.92 -2.21
C PHE A 168 -13.20 14.81 -3.46
N VAL A 169 -12.84 16.08 -3.30
CA VAL A 169 -12.71 17.02 -4.43
C VAL A 169 -11.57 16.59 -5.37
N GLN A 170 -10.45 16.10 -4.82
CA GLN A 170 -9.34 15.60 -5.66
C GLN A 170 -9.74 14.34 -6.44
N LEU A 171 -10.55 13.43 -5.88
CA LEU A 171 -11.09 12.29 -6.61
C LEU A 171 -12.09 12.69 -7.70
N ASP A 172 -12.90 13.74 -7.49
CA ASP A 172 -13.75 14.30 -8.54
C ASP A 172 -12.93 14.83 -9.71
N LYS A 173 -11.92 15.63 -9.42
CA LYS A 173 -10.99 16.17 -10.43
C LYS A 173 -10.21 15.06 -11.16
N ALA A 174 -9.77 14.02 -10.44
CA ALA A 174 -9.09 12.89 -11.04
C ALA A 174 -9.98 12.16 -12.06
N THR A 175 -11.25 11.94 -11.72
CA THR A 175 -12.23 11.32 -12.61
C THR A 175 -12.49 12.19 -13.85
N GLU A 176 -12.65 13.51 -13.67
CA GLU A 176 -12.84 14.46 -14.76
C GLU A 176 -11.65 14.48 -15.73
N LEU A 177 -10.43 14.52 -15.21
CA LEU A 177 -9.20 14.49 -15.99
C LEU A 177 -9.07 13.22 -16.82
N ILE A 178 -9.29 12.05 -16.21
CA ILE A 178 -9.23 10.77 -16.92
C ILE A 178 -10.32 10.68 -18.00
N ASN A 179 -11.53 11.19 -17.72
CA ASN A 179 -12.62 11.22 -18.72
C ASN A 179 -12.33 12.15 -19.90
N SER A 180 -11.58 13.21 -19.67
CA SER A 180 -11.24 14.22 -20.69
C SER A 180 -9.89 14.01 -21.37
N ALA A 181 -9.17 12.93 -21.01
CA ALA A 181 -7.91 12.56 -21.64
C ALA A 181 -8.16 12.10 -23.09
N GLY A 182 -7.53 12.77 -24.05
CA GLY A 182 -7.64 12.45 -25.46
C GLY A 182 -6.64 11.38 -25.91
N PRO A 183 -6.92 10.67 -27.01
CA PRO A 183 -5.98 9.72 -27.58
C PRO A 183 -4.64 10.37 -27.93
N GLY A 184 -3.53 9.82 -27.43
CA GLY A 184 -2.17 10.28 -27.73
C GLY A 184 -1.71 11.51 -26.95
N GLU A 185 -2.54 12.08 -26.08
CA GLU A 185 -2.11 13.18 -25.18
C GLU A 185 -1.11 12.69 -24.12
N ASP A 186 -1.33 11.49 -23.59
CA ASP A 186 -0.53 10.91 -22.52
C ASP A 186 0.52 9.92 -23.08
N LEU A 187 1.73 10.45 -23.26
CA LEU A 187 2.82 9.69 -23.88
C LEU A 187 3.20 8.46 -23.06
N LYS A 188 3.29 7.30 -23.72
CA LYS A 188 3.74 6.03 -23.14
C LYS A 188 2.93 5.54 -21.91
N ILE A 189 1.71 6.01 -21.72
CA ILE A 189 0.91 5.65 -20.53
C ILE A 189 0.76 4.12 -20.36
N GLU A 190 0.59 3.38 -21.45
CA GLU A 190 0.44 1.91 -21.43
C GLU A 190 1.67 1.17 -20.87
N THR A 191 2.85 1.76 -20.99
CA THR A 191 4.11 1.18 -20.50
C THR A 191 4.54 1.76 -19.15
N ALA A 192 4.30 3.04 -18.92
CA ALA A 192 4.65 3.73 -17.69
C ALA A 192 3.71 3.38 -16.53
N ASP A 193 2.43 3.15 -16.81
CA ASP A 193 1.48 2.69 -15.81
C ASP A 193 1.66 1.18 -15.56
N ILE A 194 2.50 0.85 -14.58
CA ILE A 194 2.79 -0.53 -14.17
C ILE A 194 1.65 -1.17 -13.37
N MET A 195 0.53 -0.46 -13.14
CA MET A 195 -0.61 -0.96 -12.38
C MET A 195 -1.77 -1.39 -13.31
N PHE A 196 -2.30 -0.48 -14.11
CA PHE A 196 -3.47 -0.73 -14.96
C PHE A 196 -3.22 -0.53 -16.45
N LYS A 197 -1.97 -0.25 -16.86
CA LYS A 197 -1.58 -0.10 -18.28
C LYS A 197 -2.38 0.96 -19.03
N GLY A 198 -2.70 2.06 -18.38
CA GLY A 198 -3.48 3.14 -18.96
C GLY A 198 -4.98 2.83 -19.12
N ASN A 199 -5.49 1.79 -18.47
CA ASN A 199 -6.91 1.43 -18.54
C ASN A 199 -7.77 2.42 -17.74
N ALA A 200 -8.46 3.33 -18.43
CA ALA A 200 -9.28 4.37 -17.83
C ALA A 200 -10.41 3.81 -16.94
N THR A 201 -11.06 2.72 -17.35
CA THR A 201 -12.12 2.09 -16.56
C THR A 201 -11.59 1.55 -15.25
N LYS A 202 -10.43 0.88 -15.26
CA LYS A 202 -9.79 0.38 -14.03
C LYS A 202 -9.35 1.51 -13.09
N TRP A 203 -8.81 2.59 -13.63
CA TRP A 203 -8.48 3.76 -12.82
C TRP A 203 -9.72 4.38 -12.19
N LYS A 204 -10.84 4.50 -12.92
CA LYS A 204 -12.10 5.03 -12.37
C LYS A 204 -12.71 4.09 -11.32
N GLN A 205 -12.69 2.78 -11.53
CA GLN A 205 -13.08 1.80 -10.51
C GLN A 205 -12.21 1.93 -9.25
N PHE A 206 -10.91 2.12 -9.41
CA PHE A 206 -9.99 2.33 -8.29
C PHE A 206 -10.26 3.65 -7.56
N ILE A 207 -10.48 4.76 -8.28
CA ILE A 207 -10.90 6.05 -7.71
C ILE A 207 -12.19 5.88 -6.90
N ASN A 208 -13.19 5.22 -7.45
CA ASN A 208 -14.45 4.94 -6.77
C ASN A 208 -14.25 4.11 -5.51
N THR A 209 -13.34 3.13 -5.55
CA THR A 209 -13.03 2.29 -4.39
C THR A 209 -12.31 3.11 -3.29
N GLN A 210 -11.42 4.05 -3.66
CA GLN A 210 -10.83 4.97 -2.69
C GLN A 210 -11.88 5.92 -2.08
N ARG A 211 -12.82 6.40 -2.88
CA ARG A 211 -13.98 7.17 -2.39
C ARG A 211 -14.81 6.38 -1.39
N LEU A 212 -15.11 5.12 -1.70
CA LEU A 212 -15.81 4.23 -0.79
C LEU A 212 -15.05 4.04 0.52
N LYS A 213 -13.73 3.86 0.46
CA LYS A 213 -12.88 3.76 1.65
C LYS A 213 -12.94 5.01 2.52
N LEU A 214 -12.82 6.19 1.92
CA LEU A 214 -12.96 7.47 2.63
C LEU A 214 -14.34 7.58 3.32
N VAL A 215 -15.42 7.21 2.63
CA VAL A 215 -16.79 7.24 3.19
C VAL A 215 -16.92 6.28 4.37
N VAL A 216 -16.43 5.04 4.25
CA VAL A 216 -16.50 4.04 5.34
C VAL A 216 -15.71 4.51 6.56
N ARG A 217 -14.53 5.11 6.39
CA ARG A 217 -13.76 5.70 7.48
C ARG A 217 -14.51 6.83 8.22
N LEU A 218 -15.37 7.53 7.52
CA LEU A 218 -16.23 8.58 8.08
C LEU A 218 -17.56 8.05 8.61
N SER A 219 -17.73 6.73 8.73
CA SER A 219 -19.02 6.10 9.10
C SER A 219 -19.62 6.59 10.43
N GLN A 220 -18.79 7.12 11.33
CA GLN A 220 -19.20 7.65 12.63
C GLN A 220 -19.14 9.19 12.69
N VAL A 221 -18.80 9.85 11.57
CA VAL A 221 -18.59 11.30 11.50
C VAL A 221 -19.39 11.86 10.32
N SER A 222 -20.26 12.84 10.60
CA SER A 222 -21.09 13.51 9.57
C SER A 222 -20.31 14.60 8.82
N LEU A 223 -19.16 14.24 8.24
CA LEU A 223 -18.29 15.18 7.54
C LEU A 223 -18.76 15.46 6.12
N VAL A 224 -19.27 14.43 5.44
CA VAL A 224 -19.81 14.48 4.08
C VAL A 224 -21.10 13.65 4.00
N PRO A 225 -22.03 13.96 3.08
CA PRO A 225 -23.21 13.12 2.85
C PRO A 225 -22.79 11.81 2.16
N HIS A 226 -22.77 10.69 2.89
CA HIS A 226 -22.25 9.39 2.43
C HIS A 226 -22.91 8.92 1.13
N THR A 227 -24.25 8.95 1.07
CA THR A 227 -25.02 8.54 -0.11
C THR A 227 -24.77 9.43 -1.33
N THR A 228 -24.60 10.73 -1.13
CA THR A 228 -24.30 11.68 -2.21
C THR A 228 -22.92 11.41 -2.80
N GLU A 229 -21.92 11.17 -1.94
CA GLU A 229 -20.58 10.85 -2.41
C GLU A 229 -20.56 9.51 -3.16
N LEU A 230 -21.27 8.50 -2.67
CA LEU A 230 -21.31 7.19 -3.32
C LEU A 230 -22.21 7.14 -4.56
N ALA A 231 -23.17 8.04 -4.72
CA ALA A 231 -23.93 8.15 -5.98
C ALA A 231 -23.02 8.45 -7.19
N LYS A 232 -21.90 9.13 -7.00
CA LYS A 232 -20.91 9.44 -8.04
C LYS A 232 -20.21 8.17 -8.59
N THR A 233 -20.30 7.03 -7.91
CA THR A 233 -19.61 5.78 -8.29
C THR A 233 -20.46 4.86 -9.17
N SER A 234 -21.68 5.25 -9.50
CA SER A 234 -22.68 4.37 -10.09
C SER A 234 -22.41 3.91 -11.54
N VAL A 235 -21.54 4.60 -12.26
CA VAL A 235 -21.26 4.28 -13.68
C VAL A 235 -20.23 3.14 -13.80
N GLU A 236 -19.05 3.31 -13.22
CA GLU A 236 -17.97 2.32 -13.33
C GLU A 236 -18.00 1.29 -12.20
N GLY A 237 -18.64 1.61 -11.08
CA GLY A 237 -18.62 0.76 -9.88
C GLY A 237 -17.24 0.74 -9.20
N PHE A 238 -16.95 -0.39 -8.56
CA PHE A 238 -15.76 -0.59 -7.73
C PHE A 238 -14.88 -1.73 -8.26
N LEU A 239 -13.70 -1.89 -7.69
CA LEU A 239 -12.90 -3.10 -7.90
C LEU A 239 -13.64 -4.32 -7.33
N MET A 240 -13.76 -5.37 -8.13
CA MET A 240 -14.50 -6.60 -7.81
C MET A 240 -13.55 -7.79 -7.62
N SER A 241 -14.10 -8.99 -7.45
CA SER A 241 -13.35 -10.25 -7.34
C SER A 241 -12.31 -10.38 -8.45
N GLY A 242 -11.08 -10.70 -8.07
CA GLY A 242 -9.93 -10.82 -8.98
C GLY A 242 -9.33 -9.49 -9.46
N GLU A 243 -9.88 -8.33 -9.07
CA GLU A 243 -9.44 -7.02 -9.53
C GLU A 243 -8.58 -6.30 -8.49
N THR A 244 -7.55 -6.97 -7.97
CA THR A 244 -6.56 -6.37 -7.08
C THR A 244 -5.72 -5.33 -7.84
N ALA A 245 -5.64 -4.10 -7.33
CA ALA A 245 -4.71 -3.09 -7.80
C ALA A 245 -3.30 -3.50 -7.39
N SER A 246 -2.49 -3.96 -8.33
CA SER A 246 -1.13 -4.45 -8.11
C SER A 246 -0.17 -3.84 -9.10
N VAL A 247 1.06 -3.58 -8.67
CA VAL A 247 2.14 -3.12 -9.54
C VAL A 247 3.06 -4.28 -9.92
N GLN A 248 3.51 -4.29 -11.17
CA GLN A 248 4.45 -5.30 -11.68
C GLN A 248 5.49 -4.63 -12.59
N PRO A 249 6.59 -4.11 -11.99
CA PRO A 249 7.70 -3.54 -12.77
C PRO A 249 8.63 -4.59 -13.39
N GLY A 250 8.38 -5.88 -13.15
CA GLY A 250 9.25 -6.99 -13.54
C GLY A 250 10.05 -7.54 -12.36
N TYR A 251 9.38 -7.77 -11.22
CA TYR A 251 10.04 -8.38 -10.04
C TYR A 251 10.66 -9.74 -10.39
N VAL A 252 11.85 -9.96 -9.88
CA VAL A 252 12.65 -11.16 -10.14
C VAL A 252 13.61 -11.42 -8.96
N LYS A 253 13.95 -12.69 -8.70
CA LYS A 253 14.93 -13.08 -7.69
C LYS A 253 16.35 -12.75 -8.17
N ALA A 254 16.73 -11.47 -8.13
CA ALA A 254 18.02 -10.98 -8.58
C ALA A 254 18.41 -9.68 -7.87
N PHE A 255 19.68 -9.33 -7.94
CA PHE A 255 20.15 -7.98 -7.65
C PHE A 255 20.23 -7.16 -8.94
N SER A 256 19.95 -5.85 -8.84
CA SER A 256 20.22 -4.89 -9.91
C SER A 256 21.73 -4.66 -10.08
N GLY A 257 22.11 -4.00 -11.17
CA GLY A 257 23.49 -3.57 -11.37
C GLY A 257 24.05 -2.64 -10.28
N THR A 258 23.19 -2.05 -9.46
CA THR A 258 23.56 -1.22 -8.28
C THR A 258 23.56 -2.01 -6.97
N GLY A 259 23.25 -3.31 -7.00
CA GLY A 259 23.21 -4.18 -5.82
C GLY A 259 21.88 -4.13 -5.05
N ALA A 260 20.87 -3.35 -5.50
CA ALA A 260 19.56 -3.37 -4.89
C ALA A 260 18.78 -4.64 -5.29
N THR A 261 17.99 -5.19 -4.38
CA THR A 261 17.09 -6.32 -4.69
C THR A 261 16.05 -5.91 -5.74
N GLN A 262 15.70 -6.85 -6.60
CA GLN A 262 14.62 -6.71 -7.58
C GLN A 262 13.42 -7.60 -7.26
N GLN A 263 13.38 -8.17 -6.05
CA GLN A 263 12.29 -9.01 -5.59
C GLN A 263 11.02 -8.19 -5.29
N ASN A 264 9.88 -8.88 -5.24
CA ASN A 264 8.65 -8.32 -4.71
C ASN A 264 8.89 -7.76 -3.30
N PRO A 265 8.43 -6.55 -2.96
CA PRO A 265 8.71 -5.90 -1.67
C PRO A 265 8.21 -6.67 -0.45
N PHE A 266 7.04 -7.32 -0.51
CA PHE A 266 6.53 -8.12 0.60
C PHE A 266 7.39 -9.38 0.80
N TRP A 267 7.73 -10.06 -0.28
CA TRP A 267 8.65 -11.22 -0.25
C TRP A 267 10.00 -10.84 0.37
N ASP A 268 10.61 -9.75 -0.12
CA ASP A 268 11.92 -9.28 0.33
C ASP A 268 11.91 -8.86 1.80
N ASN A 269 10.81 -8.29 2.29
CA ASN A 269 10.69 -7.90 3.70
C ASN A 269 10.49 -9.09 4.64
N TYR A 270 9.68 -10.08 4.26
CA TYR A 270 9.13 -11.05 5.22
C TYR A 270 9.49 -12.50 4.94
N GLU A 271 9.99 -12.82 3.74
CA GLU A 271 10.30 -14.19 3.36
C GLU A 271 11.82 -14.38 3.23
N GLN A 272 12.38 -14.27 2.03
CA GLN A 272 13.79 -14.59 1.77
C GLN A 272 14.46 -13.51 0.93
N ASP A 273 15.75 -13.32 1.19
CA ASP A 273 16.63 -12.56 0.32
C ASP A 273 16.94 -13.30 -1.01
N VAL A 274 17.74 -12.68 -1.86
CA VAL A 274 18.16 -13.27 -3.15
C VAL A 274 18.99 -14.55 -2.95
N ALA A 275 19.70 -14.70 -1.83
CA ALA A 275 20.46 -15.89 -1.48
C ALA A 275 19.60 -17.01 -0.87
N GLY A 276 18.33 -16.74 -0.55
CA GLY A 276 17.42 -17.70 0.06
C GLY A 276 17.49 -17.74 1.59
N VAL A 277 18.07 -16.70 2.21
CA VAL A 277 18.10 -16.56 3.66
C VAL A 277 16.82 -15.85 4.14
N PHE A 278 16.19 -16.35 5.19
CA PHE A 278 15.00 -15.72 5.78
C PHE A 278 15.33 -14.33 6.33
N ASN A 279 14.65 -13.32 5.85
CA ASN A 279 14.88 -11.91 6.21
C ASN A 279 14.25 -11.54 7.54
N ASP A 280 13.02 -11.96 7.77
CA ASP A 280 12.29 -11.59 8.99
C ASP A 280 12.25 -12.74 10.00
N ARG A 281 12.91 -12.51 11.12
CA ARG A 281 12.83 -13.38 12.32
C ARG A 281 12.14 -12.68 13.48
N PHE A 282 11.82 -11.40 13.33
CA PHE A 282 11.22 -10.60 14.38
C PHE A 282 9.70 -10.75 14.42
N ASN A 283 9.01 -10.57 13.29
CA ASN A 283 7.57 -10.66 13.24
C ASN A 283 7.12 -12.12 13.13
N ARG A 284 6.24 -12.51 14.03
CA ARG A 284 5.67 -13.86 14.12
C ARG A 284 4.17 -13.78 14.29
N ALA A 285 3.47 -14.88 14.03
CA ALA A 285 2.04 -14.98 14.28
C ALA A 285 1.71 -14.61 15.72
N ASN A 286 0.62 -13.89 15.92
CA ASN A 286 0.06 -13.64 17.25
C ASN A 286 -0.92 -14.77 17.62
N ASN A 287 -0.83 -15.29 18.83
CA ASN A 287 -1.73 -16.34 19.32
C ASN A 287 -3.19 -15.89 19.30
N TYR A 288 -3.47 -14.61 19.49
CA TYR A 288 -4.84 -14.08 19.45
C TYR A 288 -5.58 -14.46 18.16
N VAL A 289 -5.01 -14.17 17.00
CA VAL A 289 -5.61 -14.53 15.72
C VAL A 289 -5.44 -16.01 15.40
N LEU A 290 -4.28 -16.60 15.71
CA LEU A 290 -4.00 -18.00 15.41
C LEU A 290 -4.96 -18.94 16.14
N ASP A 291 -5.21 -18.70 17.43
CA ASP A 291 -6.14 -19.51 18.24
C ASP A 291 -7.59 -19.28 17.83
N THR A 292 -7.93 -18.06 17.37
CA THR A 292 -9.24 -17.77 16.81
C THR A 292 -9.49 -18.56 15.54
N PHE A 293 -8.56 -18.55 14.60
CA PHE A 293 -8.67 -19.33 13.37
C PHE A 293 -8.82 -20.84 13.66
N ARG A 294 -8.02 -21.37 14.57
CA ARG A 294 -8.08 -22.79 14.95
C ARG A 294 -9.41 -23.14 15.61
N ARG A 295 -9.89 -22.30 16.52
CA ARG A 295 -11.16 -22.52 17.24
C ARG A 295 -12.34 -22.65 16.29
N TYR A 296 -12.34 -21.91 15.21
CA TYR A 296 -13.44 -21.87 14.24
C TYR A 296 -13.12 -22.59 12.93
N ASN A 297 -12.09 -23.42 12.92
CA ASN A 297 -11.64 -24.20 11.75
C ASN A 297 -11.43 -23.32 10.49
N ASP A 298 -11.01 -22.10 10.66
CA ASP A 298 -10.69 -21.19 9.56
C ASP A 298 -9.26 -21.45 9.06
N VAL A 299 -9.14 -22.12 7.94
CA VAL A 299 -7.87 -22.58 7.39
C VAL A 299 -6.99 -21.46 6.84
N ARG A 300 -7.48 -20.22 6.75
CA ARG A 300 -6.73 -19.09 6.21
C ARG A 300 -5.43 -18.82 6.96
N TYR A 301 -5.32 -19.18 8.24
CA TYR A 301 -4.07 -19.04 8.99
C TYR A 301 -2.89 -19.78 8.34
N GLN A 302 -3.15 -20.90 7.65
CA GLN A 302 -2.12 -21.67 6.94
C GLN A 302 -1.60 -20.97 5.68
N TYR A 303 -2.26 -19.90 5.27
CA TYR A 303 -1.91 -19.09 4.11
C TYR A 303 -1.38 -17.71 4.50
N PHE A 304 -1.76 -17.21 5.68
CA PHE A 304 -1.20 -15.98 6.24
C PHE A 304 0.16 -16.19 6.90
N PHE A 305 0.38 -17.36 7.48
CA PHE A 305 1.56 -17.65 8.28
C PHE A 305 2.33 -18.85 7.73
N ASP A 306 3.65 -18.80 7.91
CA ASP A 306 4.52 -19.92 7.56
C ASP A 306 4.44 -21.04 8.57
N VAL A 307 4.76 -22.23 8.10
CA VAL A 307 5.09 -23.37 8.98
C VAL A 307 6.37 -23.04 9.75
N ALA A 308 6.39 -23.34 11.04
CA ALA A 308 7.60 -23.22 11.85
C ALA A 308 8.74 -24.04 11.22
N GLN A 309 9.93 -23.45 11.08
CA GLN A 309 11.10 -24.12 10.48
C GLN A 309 11.51 -25.36 11.28
N THR A 310 11.39 -25.28 12.60
CA THR A 310 11.66 -26.38 13.53
C THR A 310 10.50 -26.50 14.51
N PRO A 311 9.41 -27.23 14.16
CA PRO A 311 8.23 -27.36 15.01
C PRO A 311 8.55 -27.91 16.40
N LEU A 312 8.00 -27.29 17.46
CA LEU A 312 8.09 -27.79 18.82
C LEU A 312 6.95 -28.72 19.13
N ALA A 313 7.23 -29.88 19.67
CA ALA A 313 6.23 -30.90 20.10
C ALA A 313 5.17 -31.19 19.02
N GLY A 314 5.57 -31.17 17.73
CA GLY A 314 4.68 -31.40 16.61
C GLY A 314 3.80 -30.22 16.20
N ASN A 315 3.90 -29.05 16.85
CA ASN A 315 3.16 -27.86 16.51
C ASN A 315 3.77 -27.17 15.27
N THR A 316 3.17 -27.40 14.14
CA THR A 316 3.60 -26.80 12.85
C THR A 316 3.37 -25.30 12.79
N TYR A 317 2.35 -24.78 13.46
CA TYR A 317 2.05 -23.37 13.60
C TYR A 317 2.11 -22.97 15.06
N TRP A 318 2.94 -21.98 15.37
CA TRP A 318 3.14 -21.46 16.71
C TRP A 318 3.20 -19.94 16.66
N GLY A 319 2.51 -19.30 17.60
CA GLY A 319 2.50 -17.84 17.75
C GLY A 319 3.01 -17.40 19.13
N TYR A 320 3.10 -16.10 19.31
CA TYR A 320 3.40 -15.46 20.58
C TYR A 320 2.24 -14.60 21.06
N ASN A 321 2.22 -14.29 22.34
CA ASN A 321 1.34 -13.26 22.90
C ASN A 321 2.09 -11.94 22.87
N TYR A 322 1.53 -10.94 22.20
CA TYR A 322 2.15 -9.61 22.13
C TYR A 322 2.25 -8.98 23.52
N GLY A 323 3.39 -8.35 23.82
CA GLY A 323 3.67 -7.73 25.11
C GLY A 323 4.05 -8.72 26.22
N PHE A 324 4.01 -10.02 25.97
CA PHE A 324 4.40 -11.03 26.97
C PHE A 324 5.89 -11.34 26.85
N VAL A 325 6.57 -11.37 28.01
CA VAL A 325 7.96 -11.81 28.15
C VAL A 325 7.95 -13.14 28.90
N ASP A 326 8.25 -14.23 28.20
CA ASP A 326 8.38 -15.52 28.82
C ASP A 326 9.70 -15.59 29.62
N PRO A 327 9.65 -15.83 30.93
CA PRO A 327 10.83 -15.95 31.74
C PRO A 327 11.61 -17.28 31.51
N ASN A 328 11.02 -18.23 30.78
CA ASN A 328 11.63 -19.53 30.54
C ASN A 328 12.76 -19.42 29.49
N PRO A 329 14.02 -19.77 29.83
CA PRO A 329 15.12 -19.74 28.87
C PRO A 329 14.97 -20.74 27.72
N ASN A 330 14.12 -21.76 27.87
CA ASN A 330 13.79 -22.74 26.83
C ASN A 330 12.58 -22.33 25.97
N ASN A 331 12.20 -21.08 26.04
CA ASN A 331 11.17 -20.42 25.26
C ASN A 331 11.28 -20.76 23.77
N PRO A 332 10.19 -20.95 23.05
CA PRO A 332 10.23 -21.07 21.59
C PRO A 332 11.00 -19.90 20.96
N LYS A 333 11.86 -20.23 20.01
CA LYS A 333 12.62 -19.23 19.24
C LYS A 333 11.90 -18.91 17.94
N SER A 334 12.35 -17.90 17.24
CA SER A 334 11.76 -17.51 15.94
C SER A 334 11.68 -18.68 14.95
N ILE A 335 12.68 -19.58 14.96
CA ILE A 335 12.66 -20.79 14.10
C ILE A 335 11.59 -21.81 14.50
N ASN A 336 11.11 -21.77 15.75
CA ASN A 336 10.06 -22.64 16.26
C ASN A 336 8.64 -22.08 16.07
N SER A 337 8.52 -20.89 15.51
CA SER A 337 7.29 -20.13 15.38
C SER A 337 6.99 -19.75 13.93
N SER A 338 5.75 -19.43 13.68
CA SER A 338 5.24 -19.12 12.35
C SER A 338 5.62 -17.69 11.92
N GLY A 339 6.32 -17.57 10.80
CA GLY A 339 6.59 -16.30 10.13
C GLY A 339 5.31 -15.68 9.57
N VAL A 340 5.41 -14.43 9.17
CA VAL A 340 4.28 -13.64 8.63
C VAL A 340 4.22 -13.61 7.11
N GLY A 341 5.14 -14.31 6.45
CA GLY A 341 5.26 -14.45 4.99
C GLY A 341 4.55 -15.67 4.42
N GLY A 342 3.44 -16.11 5.01
CA GLY A 342 2.78 -17.35 4.59
C GLY A 342 2.47 -17.46 3.10
N PRO A 343 2.25 -18.69 2.59
CA PRO A 343 2.22 -18.99 1.14
C PRO A 343 1.07 -18.33 0.38
N GLY A 344 0.08 -17.77 1.05
CA GLY A 344 -0.96 -16.94 0.44
C GLY A 344 -0.52 -15.50 0.19
N LEU A 345 0.46 -15.01 0.94
CA LEU A 345 1.01 -13.66 0.87
C LEU A 345 2.32 -13.62 0.09
N ALA A 346 3.34 -14.35 0.53
CA ALA A 346 4.63 -14.47 -0.13
C ALA A 346 4.64 -15.69 -1.07
N ARG A 347 4.04 -15.55 -2.25
CA ARG A 347 3.90 -16.66 -3.23
C ARG A 347 5.15 -16.88 -4.03
N SER A 348 5.85 -15.82 -4.39
CA SER A 348 7.13 -15.86 -5.11
C SER A 348 7.84 -14.51 -5.08
N PRO A 349 9.17 -14.49 -5.25
CA PRO A 349 9.93 -13.24 -5.36
C PRO A 349 9.58 -12.41 -6.61
N GLY A 350 8.94 -13.02 -7.61
CA GLY A 350 8.51 -12.38 -8.85
C GLY A 350 7.04 -11.99 -8.90
N GLN A 351 6.28 -12.17 -7.83
CA GLN A 351 4.86 -11.82 -7.81
C GLN A 351 4.63 -10.31 -7.93
N ALA A 352 3.46 -9.91 -8.46
CA ALA A 352 3.01 -8.51 -8.40
C ALA A 352 2.83 -8.07 -6.94
N GLN A 353 3.19 -6.82 -6.63
CA GLN A 353 2.94 -6.25 -5.30
C GLN A 353 1.57 -5.59 -5.28
N TRP A 354 0.69 -6.04 -4.40
CA TRP A 354 -0.60 -5.40 -4.20
C TRP A 354 -0.42 -4.01 -3.55
N LEU A 355 -1.26 -3.09 -4.00
CA LEU A 355 -1.44 -1.77 -3.42
C LEU A 355 -2.80 -1.68 -2.73
N PHE A 356 -3.81 -2.30 -3.33
CA PHE A 356 -5.16 -2.38 -2.78
C PHE A 356 -5.84 -3.66 -3.29
N THR A 357 -6.33 -4.50 -2.38
CA THR A 357 -6.86 -5.82 -2.75
C THR A 357 -8.35 -5.79 -3.10
N SER A 358 -8.76 -6.72 -3.98
CA SER A 358 -10.17 -7.03 -4.22
C SER A 358 -10.90 -7.42 -2.94
N VAL A 359 -10.22 -8.10 -2.03
CA VAL A 359 -10.75 -8.50 -0.71
C VAL A 359 -11.20 -7.28 0.09
N GLU A 360 -10.31 -6.28 0.25
CA GLU A 360 -10.63 -5.04 0.94
C GLU A 360 -11.81 -4.31 0.27
N SER A 361 -11.76 -4.15 -1.06
CA SER A 361 -12.83 -3.53 -1.83
C SER A 361 -14.20 -4.17 -1.57
N MET A 362 -14.26 -5.51 -1.62
CA MET A 362 -15.53 -6.23 -1.47
C MET A 362 -16.07 -6.17 -0.03
N PHE A 363 -15.23 -6.15 0.99
CA PHE A 363 -15.68 -5.91 2.37
C PHE A 363 -16.17 -4.49 2.60
N LEU A 364 -15.53 -3.48 2.00
CA LEU A 364 -16.03 -2.09 2.05
C LEU A 364 -17.39 -1.96 1.36
N GLN A 365 -17.59 -2.64 0.22
CA GLN A 365 -18.89 -2.69 -0.47
C GLN A 365 -19.95 -3.38 0.40
N ALA A 366 -19.62 -4.52 1.02
CA ALA A 366 -20.55 -5.23 1.90
C ALA A 366 -21.00 -4.35 3.08
N GLU A 367 -20.07 -3.61 3.68
CA GLU A 367 -20.39 -2.68 4.76
C GLU A 367 -21.27 -1.52 4.28
N ALA A 368 -20.97 -0.90 3.15
CA ALA A 368 -21.75 0.19 2.59
C ALA A 368 -23.18 -0.24 2.19
N ILE A 369 -23.34 -1.47 1.67
CA ILE A 369 -24.64 -2.05 1.37
C ILE A 369 -25.42 -2.28 2.67
N GLN A 370 -24.81 -2.87 3.70
CA GLN A 370 -25.44 -3.11 4.98
C GLN A 370 -25.88 -1.82 5.69
N ARG A 371 -25.12 -0.73 5.48
CA ARG A 371 -25.46 0.60 5.99
C ARG A 371 -26.54 1.32 5.14
N GLY A 372 -26.95 0.75 4.00
CA GLY A 372 -27.93 1.36 3.10
C GLY A 372 -27.38 2.53 2.28
N TRP A 373 -26.07 2.67 2.14
CA TRP A 373 -25.44 3.76 1.39
C TRP A 373 -25.35 3.50 -0.11
N ILE A 374 -25.26 2.23 -0.50
CA ILE A 374 -25.34 1.77 -1.89
C ILE A 374 -26.34 0.62 -1.99
N ALA A 375 -26.96 0.46 -3.17
CA ALA A 375 -27.92 -0.60 -3.42
C ALA A 375 -27.24 -1.97 -3.48
N GLY A 376 -27.92 -3.02 -2.99
CA GLY A 376 -27.45 -4.40 -3.07
C GLY A 376 -28.06 -5.29 -2.01
N ASN A 377 -27.66 -6.57 -2.04
CA ASN A 377 -28.00 -7.54 -1.01
C ASN A 377 -26.78 -7.72 -0.07
N ALA A 378 -26.90 -7.27 1.17
CA ALA A 378 -25.82 -7.25 2.13
C ALA A 378 -25.27 -8.66 2.47
N ARG A 379 -26.16 -9.66 2.58
CA ARG A 379 -25.75 -11.06 2.79
C ARG A 379 -24.86 -11.54 1.64
N THR A 380 -25.35 -11.38 0.42
CA THR A 380 -24.61 -11.83 -0.77
C THR A 380 -23.26 -11.11 -0.89
N ALA A 381 -23.23 -9.80 -0.64
CA ALA A 381 -21.99 -9.03 -0.67
C ALA A 381 -20.98 -9.50 0.40
N TYR A 382 -21.44 -9.71 1.62
CA TYR A 382 -20.63 -10.24 2.72
C TYR A 382 -20.07 -11.63 2.39
N GLU A 383 -20.94 -12.57 2.00
CA GLU A 383 -20.50 -13.94 1.68
C GLU A 383 -19.52 -13.96 0.50
N ASN A 384 -19.73 -13.11 -0.50
CA ASN A 384 -18.78 -13.00 -1.62
C ASN A 384 -17.44 -12.40 -1.19
N ALA A 385 -17.42 -11.42 -0.29
CA ALA A 385 -16.17 -10.87 0.27
C ALA A 385 -15.39 -11.93 1.06
N VAL A 386 -16.07 -12.77 1.84
CA VAL A 386 -15.44 -13.90 2.53
C VAL A 386 -14.89 -14.90 1.51
N ARG A 387 -15.67 -15.32 0.50
CA ARG A 387 -15.20 -16.22 -0.56
C ARG A 387 -13.98 -15.67 -1.29
N GLU A 388 -14.00 -14.36 -1.61
CA GLU A 388 -12.85 -13.69 -2.24
C GLU A 388 -11.59 -13.79 -1.38
N SER A 389 -11.70 -13.68 -0.05
CA SER A 389 -10.52 -13.79 0.83
C SER A 389 -9.87 -15.19 0.77
N PHE A 390 -10.65 -16.25 0.62
CA PHE A 390 -10.13 -17.61 0.40
C PHE A 390 -9.52 -17.78 -0.98
N ILE A 391 -10.18 -17.24 -2.01
CA ILE A 391 -9.71 -17.28 -3.41
C ILE A 391 -8.40 -16.51 -3.53
N TRP A 392 -8.37 -15.29 -3.01
CA TRP A 392 -7.21 -14.41 -3.09
C TRP A 392 -5.97 -15.04 -2.43
N LEU A 393 -6.14 -15.68 -1.28
CA LEU A 393 -5.07 -16.41 -0.59
C LEU A 393 -4.63 -17.69 -1.30
N GLY A 394 -5.37 -18.16 -2.29
CA GLY A 394 -5.09 -19.43 -2.98
C GLY A 394 -5.40 -20.66 -2.13
N VAL A 395 -6.39 -20.59 -1.24
CA VAL A 395 -6.83 -21.72 -0.42
C VAL A 395 -7.25 -22.88 -1.30
N SER A 396 -6.79 -24.08 -0.98
CA SER A 396 -7.19 -25.30 -1.70
C SER A 396 -8.71 -25.46 -1.69
N ASN A 397 -9.31 -25.69 -2.88
CA ASN A 397 -10.77 -25.74 -3.05
C ASN A 397 -11.48 -24.50 -2.45
N ALA A 398 -10.93 -23.32 -2.66
CA ALA A 398 -11.29 -22.07 -1.99
C ALA A 398 -12.80 -21.85 -1.84
N LEU A 399 -13.59 -22.01 -2.90
CA LEU A 399 -15.05 -21.80 -2.87
C LEU A 399 -15.76 -22.82 -1.97
N ALA A 400 -15.39 -24.10 -2.05
CA ALA A 400 -16.00 -25.13 -1.22
C ALA A 400 -15.64 -24.93 0.26
N THR A 401 -14.36 -24.61 0.54
CA THR A 401 -13.85 -24.36 1.89
C THR A 401 -14.49 -23.09 2.49
N ALA A 402 -14.59 -22.01 1.73
CA ALA A 402 -15.27 -20.79 2.17
C ALA A 402 -16.76 -21.02 2.45
N ASN A 403 -17.45 -21.79 1.60
CA ASN A 403 -18.86 -22.12 1.83
C ASN A 403 -19.05 -22.99 3.08
N ALA A 404 -18.17 -23.95 3.33
CA ALA A 404 -18.21 -24.74 4.56
C ALA A 404 -18.01 -23.85 5.81
N TYR A 405 -17.07 -22.90 5.75
CA TYR A 405 -16.84 -21.93 6.81
C TYR A 405 -18.05 -21.01 7.06
N LEU A 406 -18.66 -20.46 5.99
CA LEU A 406 -19.84 -19.60 6.08
C LEU A 406 -21.07 -20.33 6.64
N ASN A 407 -21.20 -21.63 6.36
CA ASN A 407 -22.32 -22.49 6.76
C ASN A 407 -22.05 -23.28 8.05
N SER A 408 -20.95 -23.00 8.76
CA SER A 408 -20.60 -23.71 10.01
C SER A 408 -21.62 -23.50 11.14
N GLY A 409 -22.42 -22.43 11.06
CA GLY A 409 -23.32 -22.00 12.13
C GLY A 409 -22.65 -21.19 13.23
N ASP A 410 -21.35 -20.93 13.11
CA ASP A 410 -20.60 -20.13 14.08
C ASP A 410 -20.92 -18.65 13.98
N ALA A 411 -21.05 -17.98 15.12
CA ALA A 411 -21.35 -16.54 15.17
C ALA A 411 -20.25 -15.65 14.57
N ILE A 412 -19.05 -16.19 14.35
CA ILE A 412 -17.92 -15.45 13.76
C ILE A 412 -18.02 -15.34 12.24
N SER A 413 -18.75 -16.25 11.58
CA SER A 413 -18.82 -16.35 10.11
C SER A 413 -20.23 -16.40 9.55
N SER A 414 -21.19 -16.99 10.27
CA SER A 414 -22.54 -17.22 9.76
C SER A 414 -23.40 -15.96 9.81
N TRP A 415 -23.91 -15.53 8.64
CA TRP A 415 -24.81 -14.41 8.54
C TRP A 415 -26.10 -14.57 9.36
N ASP A 416 -26.62 -15.80 9.45
CA ASP A 416 -27.87 -16.09 10.14
C ASP A 416 -27.77 -15.93 11.67
N GLN A 417 -26.55 -15.93 12.21
CA GLN A 417 -26.28 -15.65 13.63
C GLN A 417 -26.33 -14.13 13.94
N ALA A 418 -26.18 -13.29 12.93
CA ALA A 418 -26.23 -11.83 13.07
C ALA A 418 -27.67 -11.33 12.89
N THR A 419 -28.48 -11.33 13.95
CA THR A 419 -29.93 -11.06 13.90
C THR A 419 -30.33 -9.59 13.83
N THR A 420 -29.39 -8.65 14.08
CA THR A 420 -29.62 -7.20 14.01
C THR A 420 -28.68 -6.54 13.05
N ASP A 421 -29.01 -5.34 12.55
CA ASP A 421 -28.12 -4.59 11.64
C ASP A 421 -26.77 -4.28 12.28
N ALA A 422 -26.76 -3.95 13.58
CA ALA A 422 -25.50 -3.73 14.31
C ALA A 422 -24.63 -5.01 14.37
N LEU A 423 -25.23 -6.19 14.58
CA LEU A 423 -24.51 -7.46 14.56
C LEU A 423 -24.03 -7.81 13.16
N LYS A 424 -24.78 -7.50 12.12
CA LYS A 424 -24.35 -7.71 10.72
C LYS A 424 -23.16 -6.81 10.36
N ILE A 425 -23.18 -5.54 10.74
CA ILE A 425 -22.05 -4.63 10.58
C ILE A 425 -20.83 -5.17 11.35
N LYS A 426 -21.01 -5.59 12.61
CA LYS A 426 -19.95 -6.18 13.41
C LYS A 426 -19.37 -7.45 12.74
N LEU A 427 -20.22 -8.31 12.19
CA LEU A 427 -19.81 -9.52 11.47
C LEU A 427 -18.94 -9.18 10.24
N ILE A 428 -19.39 -8.21 9.42
CA ILE A 428 -18.65 -7.74 8.24
C ILE A 428 -17.28 -7.20 8.65
N ILE A 429 -17.23 -6.33 9.66
CA ILE A 429 -15.98 -5.73 10.16
C ILE A 429 -15.03 -6.80 10.72
N ASN A 430 -15.55 -7.75 11.50
CA ASN A 430 -14.75 -8.84 12.03
C ASN A 430 -14.15 -9.72 10.92
N GLN A 431 -14.93 -10.05 9.89
CA GLN A 431 -14.41 -10.83 8.78
C GLN A 431 -13.44 -10.03 7.91
N LYS A 432 -13.66 -8.71 7.73
CA LYS A 432 -12.67 -7.80 7.12
C LYS A 432 -11.36 -7.82 7.92
N TYR A 433 -11.42 -7.70 9.24
CA TYR A 433 -10.27 -7.77 10.13
C TYR A 433 -9.44 -9.07 9.90
N TYR A 434 -10.09 -10.25 9.89
CA TYR A 434 -9.37 -11.50 9.64
C TYR A 434 -8.85 -11.64 8.20
N ALA A 435 -9.56 -11.09 7.23
CA ALA A 435 -9.21 -11.22 5.83
C ALA A 435 -8.03 -10.32 5.40
N LEU A 436 -7.73 -9.26 6.16
CA LEU A 436 -6.73 -8.27 5.79
C LEU A 436 -5.37 -8.46 6.50
N ILE A 437 -5.19 -9.54 7.26
CA ILE A 437 -3.91 -9.86 7.92
C ILE A 437 -2.78 -9.88 6.87
N GLY A 438 -1.78 -9.04 7.06
CA GLY A 438 -0.64 -8.92 6.14
C GLY A 438 -0.94 -8.24 4.81
N LEU A 439 -2.22 -8.02 4.45
CA LEU A 439 -2.62 -7.32 3.22
C LEU A 439 -2.71 -5.82 3.42
N ASN A 440 -3.37 -5.41 4.48
CA ASN A 440 -3.46 -4.02 4.92
C ASN A 440 -3.69 -3.98 6.43
N ASN A 441 -2.61 -3.99 7.19
CA ASN A 441 -2.66 -4.04 8.66
C ASN A 441 -3.20 -2.74 9.29
N PHE A 442 -3.41 -1.71 8.50
CA PHE A 442 -3.89 -0.40 8.93
C PHE A 442 -5.42 -0.25 8.79
N GLU A 443 -6.13 -1.19 8.13
CA GLU A 443 -7.59 -1.18 7.92
C GLU A 443 -8.37 -2.02 9.00
#